data_0d16505237b7ee7ec8184a6754b484ae
#
_entry.id   0d16505237b7ee7ec8184a6754b484ae
#
_cell.length_a   1.000
_cell.length_b   1.000
_cell.length_c   1.000
_cell.angle_alpha   90.00
_cell.angle_beta   90.00
_cell.angle_gamma   90.00
#
_symmetry.space_group_name_H-M   'P 1'
#
loop_
_entity.id
_entity.type
_entity.pdbx_description
1 polymer ?
#
loop_
_entity_poly.entity_id
_entity_poly.type
_entity_poly.pdbx_seq_one_letter_code
_entity_poly.pdbx_strand_id
1 'polypeptide(L)'
;MGKQFKSFINNKRLNIRGFTLIEVMITVAIIGILAAVAYPSYTDYILRSNRTEAQQELIRLANLQEQLFVDQRTYTNNMSDLGVLVTEGGYQIPRHSANKLYTITGTKDGRTFILSAKAQGVQARDIGCTTLTINESGLKAPSTGCWE
;
A
#
# COMPACT_ATOMS: atom_id res chain seq x y z
N MET A 1 -48.52 49.20 43.47
CA MET A 1 -47.06 49.10 43.65
C MET A 1 -46.50 48.13 42.63
N GLY A 2 -46.15 48.65 41.47
CA GLY A 2 -45.58 47.85 40.38
C GLY A 2 -44.08 48.13 40.26
N LYS A 3 -43.21 47.14 40.56
CA LYS A 3 -41.75 47.27 40.39
C LYS A 3 -41.42 46.86 38.97
N GLN A 4 -40.98 47.82 38.15
CA GLN A 4 -40.41 47.61 36.81
C GLN A 4 -39.05 46.95 36.93
N PHE A 5 -38.92 45.70 36.42
CA PHE A 5 -37.67 45.02 36.35
C PHE A 5 -37.00 45.40 35.02
N LYS A 6 -36.06 46.37 35.09
CA LYS A 6 -35.20 46.69 33.93
C LYS A 6 -34.17 45.59 33.70
N SER A 7 -34.40 44.76 32.70
CA SER A 7 -33.39 43.79 32.23
C SER A 7 -32.25 44.54 31.53
N PHE A 8 -31.07 44.53 32.13
CA PHE A 8 -29.82 45.00 31.55
C PHE A 8 -29.27 43.87 30.61
N ILE A 9 -29.69 43.90 29.37
CA ILE A 9 -29.03 43.08 28.35
C ILE A 9 -27.73 43.81 27.94
N ASN A 10 -26.62 43.38 28.52
CA ASN A 10 -25.29 43.86 28.16
C ASN A 10 -24.85 43.17 26.86
N ASN A 11 -25.18 43.80 25.74
CA ASN A 11 -24.87 43.29 24.41
C ASN A 11 -23.37 43.53 24.09
N LYS A 12 -22.50 42.67 24.64
CA LYS A 12 -21.06 42.67 24.33
C LYS A 12 -20.91 42.25 22.88
N ARG A 13 -20.79 43.22 21.96
CA ARG A 13 -20.46 42.96 20.55
C ARG A 13 -19.08 42.30 20.50
N LEU A 14 -19.06 41.01 20.25
CA LEU A 14 -17.84 40.30 19.93
C LEU A 14 -17.33 40.85 18.57
N ASN A 15 -16.20 41.54 18.64
CA ASN A 15 -15.56 42.10 17.44
C ASN A 15 -14.90 40.92 16.69
N ILE A 16 -15.67 40.25 15.84
CA ILE A 16 -15.19 39.15 14.99
C ILE A 16 -14.39 39.81 13.86
N ARG A 17 -13.07 39.81 14.00
CA ARG A 17 -12.16 40.16 12.90
C ARG A 17 -12.18 39.07 11.88
N GLY A 18 -12.62 39.35 10.65
CA GLY A 18 -12.50 38.46 9.51
C GLY A 18 -11.06 38.42 8.98
N PHE A 19 -10.74 37.35 8.27
CA PHE A 19 -9.45 37.22 7.58
C PHE A 19 -9.30 38.24 6.46
N THR A 20 -8.11 38.77 6.28
CA THR A 20 -7.79 39.65 5.15
C THR A 20 -7.52 38.81 3.90
N LEU A 21 -7.80 39.40 2.74
CA LEU A 21 -7.55 38.72 1.44
C LEU A 21 -6.05 38.36 1.29
N ILE A 22 -5.15 39.23 1.74
CA ILE A 22 -3.71 38.99 1.65
C ILE A 22 -3.27 37.80 2.55
N GLU A 23 -3.88 37.63 3.70
CA GLU A 23 -3.61 36.53 4.62
C GLU A 23 -4.00 35.16 4.01
N VAL A 24 -5.17 35.11 3.31
CA VAL A 24 -5.58 33.94 2.57
C VAL A 24 -4.64 33.64 1.41
N MET A 25 -4.22 34.66 0.66
CA MET A 25 -3.28 34.49 -0.47
C MET A 25 -1.94 33.91 -0.01
N ILE A 26 -1.38 34.45 1.08
CA ILE A 26 -0.11 33.95 1.62
C ILE A 26 -0.26 32.51 2.13
N THR A 27 -1.33 32.18 2.83
CA THR A 27 -1.56 30.82 3.35
C THR A 27 -1.70 29.80 2.21
N VAL A 28 -2.45 30.12 1.15
CA VAL A 28 -2.58 29.25 -0.03
C VAL A 28 -1.25 29.08 -0.75
N ALA A 29 -0.46 30.14 -0.89
CA ALA A 29 0.87 30.06 -1.50
C ALA A 29 1.79 29.11 -0.71
N ILE A 30 1.83 29.22 0.62
CA ILE A 30 2.65 28.35 1.48
C ILE A 30 2.17 26.89 1.38
N ILE A 31 0.87 26.65 1.46
CA ILE A 31 0.30 25.30 1.30
C ILE A 31 0.66 24.71 -0.06
N GLY A 32 0.58 25.49 -1.13
CA GLY A 32 0.95 25.06 -2.48
C GLY A 32 2.41 24.60 -2.58
N ILE A 33 3.34 25.35 -1.97
CA ILE A 33 4.78 24.99 -1.94
C ILE A 33 4.98 23.69 -1.13
N LEU A 34 4.37 23.58 0.04
CA LEU A 34 4.51 22.39 0.87
C LEU A 34 3.90 21.15 0.20
N ALA A 35 2.75 21.29 -0.44
CA ALA A 35 2.10 20.20 -1.16
C ALA A 35 2.92 19.70 -2.35
N ALA A 36 3.60 20.58 -3.06
CA ALA A 36 4.47 20.22 -4.20
C ALA A 36 5.61 19.27 -3.80
N VAL A 37 6.13 19.36 -2.58
CA VAL A 37 7.17 18.49 -2.04
C VAL A 37 6.59 17.25 -1.34
N ALA A 38 5.51 17.46 -0.58
CA ALA A 38 4.92 16.39 0.22
C ALA A 38 4.23 15.30 -0.62
N TYR A 39 3.58 15.69 -1.72
CA TYR A 39 2.81 14.75 -2.55
C TYR A 39 3.67 13.65 -3.20
N PRO A 40 4.80 13.94 -3.88
CA PRO A 40 5.63 12.89 -4.45
C PRO A 40 6.22 11.97 -3.37
N SER A 41 6.71 12.51 -2.25
CA SER A 41 7.23 11.70 -1.14
C SER A 41 6.18 10.74 -0.57
N TYR A 42 4.93 11.19 -0.46
CA TYR A 42 3.83 10.35 0.03
C TYR A 42 3.52 9.21 -0.95
N THR A 43 3.49 9.48 -2.26
CA THR A 43 3.22 8.44 -3.27
C THR A 43 4.32 7.37 -3.27
N ASP A 44 5.59 7.76 -3.18
CA ASP A 44 6.72 6.84 -3.10
C ASP A 44 6.67 5.98 -1.83
N TYR A 45 6.30 6.57 -0.70
CA TYR A 45 6.11 5.83 0.54
C TYR A 45 5.02 4.75 0.41
N ILE A 46 3.88 5.07 -0.20
CA ILE A 46 2.80 4.11 -0.44
C ILE A 46 3.25 2.98 -1.36
N LEU A 47 3.97 3.28 -2.46
CA LEU A 47 4.50 2.26 -3.36
C LEU A 47 5.44 1.28 -2.63
N ARG A 48 6.32 1.78 -1.76
CA ARG A 48 7.22 0.95 -0.93
C ARG A 48 6.45 0.11 0.08
N SER A 49 5.46 0.69 0.76
CA SER A 49 4.62 -0.03 1.72
C SER A 49 3.89 -1.21 1.06
N ASN A 50 3.29 -0.98 -0.10
CA ASN A 50 2.62 -2.02 -0.88
C ASN A 50 3.60 -3.12 -1.35
N ARG A 51 4.83 -2.73 -1.71
CA ARG A 51 5.90 -3.65 -2.09
C ARG A 51 6.28 -4.58 -0.94
N THR A 52 6.38 -4.03 0.27
CA THR A 52 6.68 -4.82 1.48
C THR A 52 5.61 -5.89 1.73
N GLU A 53 4.33 -5.59 1.48
CA GLU A 53 3.26 -6.59 1.55
C GLU A 53 3.49 -7.75 0.56
N ALA A 54 3.86 -7.42 -0.69
CA ALA A 54 4.16 -8.44 -1.70
C ALA A 54 5.39 -9.29 -1.34
N GLN A 55 6.42 -8.67 -0.78
CA GLN A 55 7.62 -9.39 -0.30
C GLN A 55 7.31 -10.38 0.81
N GLN A 56 6.54 -9.94 1.81
CA GLN A 56 6.11 -10.79 2.93
C GLN A 56 5.29 -11.97 2.42
N GLU A 57 4.39 -11.73 1.47
CA GLU A 57 3.56 -12.76 0.90
C GLU A 57 4.36 -13.77 0.06
N LEU A 58 5.33 -13.30 -0.73
CA LEU A 58 6.26 -14.18 -1.46
C LEU A 58 7.06 -15.07 -0.51
N ILE A 59 7.58 -14.52 0.58
CA ILE A 59 8.31 -15.30 1.61
C ILE A 59 7.38 -16.32 2.26
N ARG A 60 6.14 -15.94 2.59
CA ARG A 60 5.16 -16.86 3.16
C ARG A 60 4.85 -18.03 2.22
N LEU A 61 4.65 -17.74 0.93
CA LEU A 61 4.40 -18.76 -0.09
C LEU A 61 5.62 -19.65 -0.32
N ALA A 62 6.82 -19.10 -0.29
CA ALA A 62 8.05 -19.90 -0.38
C ALA A 62 8.14 -20.90 0.76
N ASN A 63 7.84 -20.48 2.00
CA ASN A 63 7.80 -21.38 3.14
C ASN A 63 6.72 -22.48 3.00
N LEU A 64 5.57 -22.17 2.40
CA LEU A 64 4.53 -23.17 2.11
C LEU A 64 4.98 -24.15 1.03
N GLN A 65 5.73 -23.71 0.03
CA GLN A 65 6.35 -24.58 -0.97
C GLN A 65 7.32 -25.58 -0.31
N GLU A 66 8.16 -25.11 0.62
CA GLU A 66 9.07 -25.98 1.37
C GLU A 66 8.30 -26.99 2.25
N GLN A 67 7.24 -26.59 2.92
CA GLN A 67 6.38 -27.51 3.66
C GLN A 67 5.77 -28.58 2.75
N LEU A 68 5.22 -28.17 1.61
CA LEU A 68 4.68 -29.08 0.62
C LEU A 68 5.74 -30.08 0.13
N PHE A 69 6.97 -29.60 -0.10
CA PHE A 69 8.07 -30.44 -0.53
C PHE A 69 8.49 -31.47 0.52
N VAL A 70 8.43 -31.15 1.81
CA VAL A 70 8.68 -32.11 2.87
C VAL A 70 7.67 -33.25 2.84
N ASP A 71 6.39 -32.93 2.61
CA ASP A 71 5.29 -33.89 2.62
C ASP A 71 5.18 -34.72 1.33
N GLN A 72 5.30 -34.05 0.18
CA GLN A 72 5.01 -34.66 -1.13
C GLN A 72 6.24 -34.87 -2.01
N ARG A 73 7.42 -34.40 -1.60
CA ARG A 73 8.68 -34.44 -2.34
C ARG A 73 8.62 -33.76 -3.70
N THR A 74 7.68 -32.82 -3.86
CA THR A 74 7.52 -32.01 -5.07
C THR A 74 6.99 -30.62 -4.71
N TYR A 75 7.38 -29.62 -5.49
CA TYR A 75 6.78 -28.29 -5.46
C TYR A 75 5.53 -28.22 -6.34
N THR A 76 4.74 -27.15 -6.21
CA THR A 76 3.57 -26.91 -7.05
C THR A 76 3.67 -25.59 -7.80
N ASN A 77 3.08 -25.53 -9.00
CA ASN A 77 2.80 -24.29 -9.72
C ASN A 77 1.36 -23.79 -9.50
N ASN A 78 0.56 -24.58 -8.80
CA ASN A 78 -0.82 -24.22 -8.51
C ASN A 78 -0.90 -23.60 -7.11
N MET A 79 -1.22 -22.32 -7.04
CA MET A 79 -1.29 -21.59 -5.77
C MET A 79 -2.35 -22.15 -4.82
N SER A 80 -3.42 -22.76 -5.32
CA SER A 80 -4.45 -23.38 -4.45
C SER A 80 -3.93 -24.55 -3.63
N ASP A 81 -2.92 -25.28 -4.10
CA ASP A 81 -2.30 -26.37 -3.34
C ASP A 81 -1.55 -25.87 -2.10
N LEU A 82 -1.19 -24.58 -2.09
CA LEU A 82 -0.61 -23.88 -0.94
C LEU A 82 -1.66 -23.36 0.04
N GLY A 83 -2.93 -23.74 -0.13
CA GLY A 83 -4.03 -23.31 0.75
C GLY A 83 -4.43 -21.84 0.60
N VAL A 84 -4.08 -21.20 -0.53
CA VAL A 84 -4.48 -19.82 -0.79
C VAL A 84 -5.68 -19.76 -1.74
N LEU A 85 -6.54 -18.75 -1.55
CA LEU A 85 -7.68 -18.53 -2.41
C LEU A 85 -7.25 -17.90 -3.72
N VAL A 86 -7.44 -18.64 -4.82
CA VAL A 86 -7.17 -18.18 -6.17
C VAL A 86 -8.49 -17.78 -6.83
N THR A 87 -8.49 -16.64 -7.50
CA THR A 87 -9.62 -16.14 -8.32
C THR A 87 -9.30 -16.29 -9.81
N GLU A 88 -10.23 -15.95 -10.69
CA GLU A 88 -10.02 -16.00 -12.16
C GLU A 88 -8.78 -15.21 -12.65
N GLY A 89 -8.35 -14.19 -11.88
CA GLY A 89 -7.13 -13.42 -12.15
C GLY A 89 -5.86 -13.94 -11.46
N GLY A 90 -5.90 -15.17 -10.90
CA GLY A 90 -4.79 -15.73 -10.12
C GLY A 90 -4.86 -15.35 -8.64
N TYR A 91 -3.75 -15.62 -7.92
CA TYR A 91 -3.63 -15.20 -6.52
C TYR A 91 -3.26 -13.72 -6.44
N GLN A 92 -4.18 -12.91 -5.96
CA GLN A 92 -4.05 -11.45 -5.93
C GLN A 92 -3.97 -10.91 -4.51
N ILE A 93 -3.14 -9.88 -4.31
CA ILE A 93 -3.00 -9.17 -3.04
C ILE A 93 -3.19 -7.66 -3.24
N PRO A 94 -3.68 -6.95 -2.21
CA PRO A 94 -4.22 -7.46 -0.95
C PRO A 94 -5.49 -8.28 -1.16
N ARG A 95 -5.66 -9.35 -0.38
CA ARG A 95 -6.76 -10.32 -0.57
C ARG A 95 -8.15 -9.72 -0.37
N HIS A 96 -8.27 -8.77 0.55
CA HIS A 96 -9.55 -8.21 1.02
C HIS A 96 -9.85 -6.83 0.43
N SER A 97 -9.05 -6.33 -0.51
CA SER A 97 -9.26 -5.04 -1.17
C SER A 97 -9.79 -5.22 -2.59
N ALA A 98 -10.64 -4.29 -3.02
CA ALA A 98 -11.05 -4.19 -4.42
C ALA A 98 -9.87 -3.82 -5.34
N ASN A 99 -8.92 -3.04 -4.82
CA ASN A 99 -7.71 -2.65 -5.56
C ASN A 99 -6.65 -3.73 -5.38
N LYS A 100 -6.53 -4.61 -6.36
CA LYS A 100 -5.47 -5.61 -6.41
C LYS A 100 -4.19 -4.96 -6.94
N LEU A 101 -3.12 -5.04 -6.15
CA LEU A 101 -1.86 -4.35 -6.43
C LEU A 101 -0.81 -5.29 -7.03
N TYR A 102 -0.90 -6.58 -6.71
CA TYR A 102 -0.02 -7.61 -7.25
C TYR A 102 -0.80 -8.88 -7.59
N THR A 103 -0.38 -9.52 -8.67
CA THR A 103 -0.75 -10.92 -8.97
C THR A 103 0.47 -11.79 -8.71
N ILE A 104 0.28 -12.86 -7.93
CA ILE A 104 1.33 -13.81 -7.62
C ILE A 104 1.09 -15.10 -8.40
N THR A 105 2.15 -15.58 -9.05
CA THR A 105 2.19 -16.83 -9.79
C THR A 105 3.40 -17.65 -9.36
N GLY A 106 3.29 -18.96 -9.49
CA GLY A 106 4.40 -19.89 -9.28
C GLY A 106 4.70 -20.68 -10.54
N THR A 107 5.96 -20.94 -10.78
CA THR A 107 6.45 -21.90 -11.76
C THR A 107 7.31 -22.92 -11.07
N LYS A 108 7.28 -24.17 -11.53
CA LYS A 108 8.17 -25.23 -11.04
C LYS A 108 8.88 -25.92 -12.19
N ASP A 109 10.08 -26.35 -11.94
CA ASP A 109 10.86 -27.20 -12.86
C ASP A 109 11.63 -28.23 -12.02
N GLY A 110 11.17 -29.48 -12.08
CA GLY A 110 11.73 -30.56 -11.27
C GLY A 110 11.70 -30.26 -9.78
N ARG A 111 12.88 -30.02 -9.19
CA ARG A 111 13.09 -29.72 -7.76
C ARG A 111 13.32 -28.25 -7.47
N THR A 112 12.94 -27.38 -8.37
CA THR A 112 13.06 -25.93 -8.22
C THR A 112 11.71 -25.27 -8.38
N PHE A 113 11.55 -24.07 -7.80
CA PHE A 113 10.41 -23.20 -8.04
C PHE A 113 10.84 -21.75 -8.15
N ILE A 114 10.02 -20.95 -8.82
CA ILE A 114 10.11 -19.50 -8.78
C ILE A 114 8.69 -18.96 -8.48
N LEU A 115 8.58 -18.18 -7.43
CA LEU A 115 7.40 -17.38 -7.15
C LEU A 115 7.63 -15.95 -7.65
N SER A 116 6.62 -15.41 -8.31
CA SER A 116 6.69 -14.10 -8.96
C SER A 116 5.47 -13.27 -8.58
N ALA A 117 5.69 -12.07 -8.02
CA ALA A 117 4.67 -11.07 -7.76
C ALA A 117 4.78 -9.95 -8.80
N LYS A 118 3.80 -9.85 -9.68
CA LYS A 118 3.74 -8.83 -10.73
C LYS A 118 2.81 -7.70 -10.32
N ALA A 119 3.34 -6.47 -10.31
CA ALA A 119 2.60 -5.26 -9.97
C ALA A 119 1.48 -4.98 -10.97
N GLN A 120 0.35 -4.46 -10.47
CA GLN A 120 -0.83 -4.11 -11.25
C GLN A 120 -1.35 -2.72 -10.87
N GLY A 121 -2.15 -2.13 -11.74
CA GLY A 121 -2.82 -0.87 -11.48
C GLY A 121 -1.85 0.24 -11.10
N VAL A 122 -2.12 0.90 -9.98
CA VAL A 122 -1.27 2.00 -9.49
C VAL A 122 0.13 1.55 -9.09
N GLN A 123 0.29 0.29 -8.66
CA GLN A 123 1.58 -0.27 -8.26
C GLN A 123 2.54 -0.47 -9.45
N ALA A 124 2.03 -0.55 -10.67
CA ALA A 124 2.86 -0.61 -11.88
C ALA A 124 3.71 0.65 -12.10
N ARG A 125 3.46 1.73 -11.34
CA ARG A 125 4.29 2.94 -11.32
C ARG A 125 5.58 2.79 -10.52
N ASP A 126 5.75 1.70 -9.79
CA ASP A 126 6.97 1.37 -9.04
C ASP A 126 8.05 0.87 -10.01
N ILE A 127 8.60 1.82 -10.81
CA ILE A 127 9.52 1.56 -11.90
C ILE A 127 10.79 0.89 -11.35
N GLY A 128 11.21 -0.22 -11.98
CA GLY A 128 12.34 -1.04 -11.53
C GLY A 128 11.95 -2.17 -10.58
N CYS A 129 10.82 -2.06 -9.87
CA CYS A 129 10.34 -3.06 -8.92
C CYS A 129 8.96 -3.63 -9.27
N THR A 130 8.57 -3.57 -10.54
CA THR A 130 7.26 -4.05 -11.03
C THR A 130 7.08 -5.56 -10.94
N THR A 131 8.16 -6.31 -10.85
CA THR A 131 8.12 -7.77 -10.68
C THR A 131 9.13 -8.18 -9.63
N LEU A 132 8.66 -8.81 -8.57
CA LEU A 132 9.48 -9.36 -7.49
C LEU A 132 9.47 -10.87 -7.59
N THR A 133 10.61 -11.52 -7.41
CA THR A 133 10.70 -12.98 -7.44
C THR A 133 11.49 -13.52 -6.26
N ILE A 134 11.16 -14.76 -5.87
CA ILE A 134 11.92 -15.57 -4.92
C ILE A 134 11.92 -17.02 -5.41
N ASN A 135 13.05 -17.71 -5.24
CA ASN A 135 13.19 -19.12 -5.61
C ASN A 135 13.41 -20.02 -4.37
N GLU A 136 13.58 -21.32 -4.57
CA GLU A 136 13.83 -22.33 -3.54
C GLU A 136 15.11 -22.08 -2.73
N SER A 137 16.10 -21.45 -3.33
CA SER A 137 17.35 -21.08 -2.61
C SER A 137 17.21 -19.79 -1.81
N GLY A 138 16.01 -19.17 -1.79
CA GLY A 138 15.79 -17.89 -1.16
C GLY A 138 16.39 -16.71 -1.93
N LEU A 139 16.85 -16.93 -3.18
CA LEU A 139 17.37 -15.86 -4.02
C LEU A 139 16.22 -14.93 -4.46
N LYS A 140 16.42 -13.65 -4.24
CA LYS A 140 15.44 -12.58 -4.49
C LYS A 140 15.86 -11.74 -5.68
N ALA A 141 14.92 -11.41 -6.56
CA ALA A 141 15.18 -10.48 -7.66
C ALA A 141 14.00 -9.49 -7.85
N PRO A 142 14.27 -8.27 -8.31
CA PRO A 142 15.60 -7.65 -8.51
C PRO A 142 16.36 -7.49 -7.20
N SER A 143 17.67 -7.73 -7.21
CA SER A 143 18.49 -7.71 -5.99
C SER A 143 18.80 -6.31 -5.44
N THR A 144 18.67 -5.27 -6.29
CA THR A 144 19.02 -3.89 -5.93
C THR A 144 17.77 -3.03 -5.69
N GLY A 145 17.63 -2.51 -4.47
CA GLY A 145 16.65 -1.49 -4.10
C GLY A 145 15.18 -1.90 -4.08
N CYS A 146 14.85 -3.14 -4.43
CA CYS A 146 13.46 -3.63 -4.44
C CYS A 146 13.13 -4.55 -3.26
N TRP A 147 14.11 -5.22 -2.69
CA TRP A 147 13.97 -6.03 -1.49
C TRP A 147 14.67 -5.35 -0.33
N GLU A 148 13.92 -5.05 0.71
CA GLU A 148 14.40 -4.48 1.97
C GLU A 148 14.38 -5.53 3.08
#